data_9b26a6888b1614edc87e41d3a13204b7
#
_entry.id   9b26a6888b1614edc87e41d3a13204b7
#
_cell.length_a   1.000
_cell.length_b   1.000
_cell.length_c   1.000
_cell.angle_alpha   90.00
_cell.angle_beta   90.00
_cell.angle_gamma   90.00
#
_symmetry.space_group_name_H-M   'P 1'
#
loop_
_entity.id
_entity.type
_entity.pdbx_description
1 polymer ?
#
loop_
_entity_poly.entity_id
_entity_poly.type
_entity_poly.pdbx_seq_one_letter_code
_entity_poly.pdbx_strand_id
1 'polypeptide(L)'
;PAGYEQSGDRKYPVLYLLHGMGGDEDEWTTFGRAAQILDNLIAQGKAEPMIVVMPNGHAAMEAAPGESSLGYYKPYHMKNGTMDGAFEAYFPEIITFVESNYRVQADKAHRAIAGLSMGGFHSANISLNYPDMFDYVGLFSAALNVQSAGQKNSPVYQDMDKKLAVQFDKAPKLYWLGIGKDDFLYRNNAAYRADLDKKGYKYEFMETPGGHVWTCWRIYLSVFAPKLFK
;
A
#
# COMPACT_ATOMS: atom_id res chain seq x y z
N PRO A 1 3.02 9.99 -14.78
CA PRO A 1 4.36 9.75 -15.38
C PRO A 1 4.74 10.90 -16.31
N ALA A 2 6.04 11.03 -16.58
CA ALA A 2 6.54 12.04 -17.52
C ALA A 2 5.84 11.92 -18.87
N GLY A 3 5.48 13.07 -19.47
CA GLY A 3 4.75 13.11 -20.73
C GLY A 3 3.26 12.75 -20.65
N TYR A 4 2.68 12.65 -19.47
CA TYR A 4 1.27 12.31 -19.32
C TYR A 4 0.36 13.25 -20.10
N GLU A 5 0.54 14.58 -19.99
CA GLU A 5 -0.30 15.57 -20.68
C GLU A 5 -0.21 15.46 -22.22
N GLN A 6 0.95 15.08 -22.74
CA GLN A 6 1.21 14.96 -24.18
C GLN A 6 0.89 13.57 -24.74
N SER A 7 0.48 12.63 -23.88
CA SER A 7 0.30 11.21 -24.28
C SER A 7 -1.05 10.90 -24.95
N GLY A 8 -1.88 11.91 -25.24
CA GLY A 8 -3.20 11.73 -25.82
C GLY A 8 -4.09 10.83 -24.97
N ASP A 9 -4.69 9.82 -25.57
CA ASP A 9 -5.62 8.89 -24.90
C ASP A 9 -4.92 7.70 -24.23
N ARG A 10 -3.58 7.71 -24.14
CA ARG A 10 -2.83 6.63 -23.49
C ARG A 10 -3.28 6.47 -22.04
N LYS A 11 -3.64 5.24 -21.67
CA LYS A 11 -3.99 4.85 -20.30
C LYS A 11 -2.80 4.22 -19.60
N TYR A 12 -2.74 4.38 -18.30
CA TYR A 12 -1.64 3.93 -17.45
C TYR A 12 -2.13 3.01 -16.34
N PRO A 13 -1.34 2.04 -15.91
CA PRO A 13 -1.60 1.29 -14.67
C PRO A 13 -1.43 2.20 -13.46
N VAL A 14 -1.98 1.78 -12.32
CA VAL A 14 -2.03 2.59 -11.09
C VAL A 14 -1.38 1.85 -9.92
N LEU A 15 -0.46 2.53 -9.25
CA LEU A 15 0.06 2.15 -7.94
C LEU A 15 -0.58 3.04 -6.86
N TYR A 16 -1.35 2.44 -5.95
CA TYR A 16 -1.79 3.07 -4.71
C TYR A 16 -0.70 2.85 -3.66
N LEU A 17 -0.08 3.93 -3.15
CA LEU A 17 1.10 3.88 -2.28
C LEU A 17 0.81 4.58 -0.96
N LEU A 18 0.69 3.81 0.11
CA LEU A 18 0.12 4.22 1.39
C LEU A 18 1.21 4.55 2.42
N HIS A 19 1.03 5.68 3.13
CA HIS A 19 1.93 6.14 4.18
C HIS A 19 1.75 5.40 5.52
N GLY A 20 2.67 5.64 6.47
CA GLY A 20 2.64 5.08 7.82
C GLY A 20 1.82 5.90 8.82
N MET A 21 1.72 5.38 10.05
CA MET A 21 1.02 6.08 11.11
C MET A 21 1.69 7.42 11.44
N GLY A 22 0.88 8.46 11.58
CA GLY A 22 1.37 9.82 11.86
C GLY A 22 1.84 10.59 10.63
N GLY A 23 1.87 9.95 9.46
CA GLY A 23 2.18 10.57 8.19
C GLY A 23 0.96 11.11 7.44
N ASP A 24 1.18 11.53 6.22
CA ASP A 24 0.19 12.08 5.32
C ASP A 24 0.48 11.71 3.84
N GLU A 25 -0.30 12.26 2.93
CA GLU A 25 -0.22 12.05 1.49
C GLU A 25 1.13 12.46 0.87
N ASP A 26 1.91 13.31 1.54
CA ASP A 26 3.20 13.78 1.03
C ASP A 26 4.42 12.98 1.52
N GLU A 27 4.25 12.10 2.51
CA GLU A 27 5.40 11.38 3.10
C GLU A 27 6.22 10.60 2.06
N TRP A 28 5.54 9.92 1.13
CA TRP A 28 6.24 9.16 0.10
C TRP A 28 7.02 10.05 -0.87
N THR A 29 6.59 11.27 -1.12
CA THR A 29 7.34 12.24 -1.94
C THR A 29 8.47 12.87 -1.14
N THR A 30 8.20 13.31 0.07
CA THR A 30 9.13 14.06 0.93
C THR A 30 10.23 13.17 1.49
N PHE A 31 9.87 12.09 2.18
CA PHE A 31 10.82 11.18 2.82
C PHE A 31 11.11 9.94 1.99
N GLY A 32 10.09 9.44 1.28
CA GLY A 32 10.19 8.22 0.46
C GLY A 32 10.93 8.41 -0.85
N ARG A 33 11.03 9.66 -1.34
CA ARG A 33 11.63 9.93 -2.65
C ARG A 33 10.96 9.16 -3.79
N ALA A 34 9.65 8.90 -3.67
CA ALA A 34 8.93 8.03 -4.60
C ALA A 34 9.02 8.53 -6.04
N ALA A 35 8.86 9.84 -6.27
CA ALA A 35 8.98 10.42 -7.62
C ALA A 35 10.34 10.12 -8.23
N GLN A 36 11.45 10.43 -7.52
CA GLN A 36 12.80 10.21 -8.03
C GLN A 36 13.11 8.73 -8.27
N ILE A 37 12.66 7.83 -7.38
CA ILE A 37 12.86 6.39 -7.54
C ILE A 37 12.13 5.89 -8.80
N LEU A 38 10.87 6.24 -8.95
CA LEU A 38 10.04 5.76 -10.05
C LEU A 38 10.48 6.39 -11.40
N ASP A 39 10.77 7.68 -11.44
CA ASP A 39 11.27 8.34 -12.64
C ASP A 39 12.58 7.71 -13.13
N ASN A 40 13.50 7.42 -12.22
CA ASN A 40 14.76 6.75 -12.57
C ASN A 40 14.52 5.32 -13.08
N LEU A 41 13.64 4.55 -12.45
CA LEU A 41 13.33 3.19 -12.88
C LEU A 41 12.64 3.18 -14.26
N ILE A 42 11.71 4.09 -14.49
CA ILE A 42 11.01 4.24 -15.78
C ILE A 42 11.98 4.67 -16.86
N ALA A 43 12.82 5.68 -16.61
CA ALA A 43 13.82 6.16 -17.56
C ALA A 43 14.86 5.08 -17.95
N GLN A 44 15.15 4.14 -17.03
CA GLN A 44 16.01 2.98 -17.27
C GLN A 44 15.29 1.79 -17.92
N GLY A 45 13.99 1.90 -18.22
CA GLY A 45 13.17 0.79 -18.75
C GLY A 45 12.97 -0.37 -17.76
N LYS A 46 13.19 -0.14 -16.46
CA LYS A 46 13.05 -1.15 -15.42
C LYS A 46 11.65 -1.24 -14.84
N ALA A 47 10.90 -0.14 -14.85
CA ALA A 47 9.51 -0.10 -14.42
C ALA A 47 8.61 0.46 -15.54
N GLU A 48 7.36 0.02 -15.56
CA GLU A 48 6.34 0.57 -16.45
C GLU A 48 5.98 1.99 -16.04
N PRO A 49 5.73 2.91 -16.99
CA PRO A 49 5.12 4.20 -16.68
C PRO A 49 3.76 4.02 -16.02
N MET A 50 3.58 4.58 -14.84
CA MET A 50 2.39 4.39 -14.01
C MET A 50 1.94 5.70 -13.37
N ILE A 51 0.65 5.78 -13.03
CA ILE A 51 0.12 6.79 -12.12
C ILE A 51 0.32 6.29 -10.69
N VAL A 52 0.75 7.17 -9.79
CA VAL A 52 0.88 6.85 -8.35
C VAL A 52 -0.11 7.70 -7.57
N VAL A 53 -0.93 7.03 -6.77
CA VAL A 53 -1.95 7.65 -5.91
C VAL A 53 -1.53 7.46 -4.47
N MET A 54 -1.36 8.55 -3.75
CA MET A 54 -0.93 8.57 -2.35
C MET A 54 -2.02 9.23 -1.51
N PRO A 55 -3.08 8.50 -1.12
CA PRO A 55 -4.14 9.06 -0.32
C PRO A 55 -3.72 9.20 1.15
N ASN A 56 -4.34 10.12 1.87
CA ASN A 56 -4.23 10.19 3.32
C ASN A 56 -5.01 9.02 3.95
N GLY A 57 -4.32 8.17 4.70
CA GLY A 57 -4.88 6.98 5.36
C GLY A 57 -5.61 7.27 6.68
N HIS A 58 -5.69 8.54 7.11
CA HIS A 58 -6.42 8.98 8.28
C HIS A 58 -7.82 9.47 7.85
N ALA A 59 -8.76 8.56 7.68
CA ALA A 59 -10.08 8.84 7.10
C ALA A 59 -10.90 9.92 7.83
N ALA A 60 -10.61 10.16 9.12
CA ALA A 60 -11.27 11.20 9.92
C ALA A 60 -10.50 12.54 9.97
N MET A 61 -9.41 12.66 9.22
CA MET A 61 -8.70 13.92 9.12
C MET A 61 -9.45 14.89 8.22
N GLU A 62 -9.50 16.13 8.71
CA GLU A 62 -9.93 17.24 7.87
C GLU A 62 -8.92 17.45 6.74
N ALA A 63 -9.40 17.57 5.51
CA ALA A 63 -8.55 17.89 4.39
C ALA A 63 -7.86 19.25 4.60
N ALA A 64 -6.56 19.31 4.34
CA ALA A 64 -5.78 20.53 4.43
C ALA A 64 -5.46 21.04 3.02
N PRO A 65 -6.31 21.88 2.41
CA PRO A 65 -6.10 22.35 1.05
C PRO A 65 -4.77 23.09 0.93
N GLY A 66 -3.83 22.51 0.18
CA GLY A 66 -2.53 23.10 -0.10
C GLY A 66 -1.51 23.02 1.06
N GLU A 67 -1.83 22.32 2.14
CA GLU A 67 -0.96 22.17 3.32
C GLU A 67 -1.00 20.73 3.84
N SER A 68 -0.37 19.82 3.16
CA SER A 68 -0.32 18.41 3.48
C SER A 68 0.25 18.11 4.86
N SER A 69 1.18 18.90 5.34
CA SER A 69 1.87 18.70 6.62
C SER A 69 1.08 19.16 7.85
N LEU A 70 -0.12 19.70 7.72
CA LEU A 70 -0.96 20.01 8.88
C LEU A 70 -1.26 18.78 9.72
N GLY A 71 -1.20 17.63 9.11
CA GLY A 71 -1.22 16.36 9.76
C GLY A 71 -0.18 16.23 10.87
N TYR A 72 1.02 16.67 10.69
CA TYR A 72 2.11 16.56 11.64
C TYR A 72 1.88 17.21 13.01
N TYR A 73 1.04 18.20 13.07
CA TYR A 73 0.80 18.98 14.29
C TYR A 73 -0.35 18.46 15.15
N LYS A 74 -1.04 17.44 14.70
CA LYS A 74 -2.16 16.85 15.43
C LYS A 74 -1.88 15.38 15.72
N PRO A 75 -1.92 14.91 16.96
CA PRO A 75 -1.68 13.51 17.30
C PRO A 75 -2.90 12.64 16.93
N TYR A 76 -3.10 12.32 15.67
CA TYR A 76 -4.26 11.51 15.23
C TYR A 76 -4.06 10.03 15.24
N HIS A 77 -2.85 9.56 15.43
CA HIS A 77 -2.54 8.14 15.47
C HIS A 77 -3.33 7.35 16.52
N MET A 78 -4.09 8.02 17.35
CA MET A 78 -4.99 7.41 18.35
C MET A 78 -6.47 7.81 18.15
N LYS A 79 -6.82 8.50 17.05
CA LYS A 79 -8.19 8.91 16.78
C LYS A 79 -8.97 7.85 16.00
N ASN A 80 -10.32 7.93 16.09
CA ASN A 80 -11.23 7.22 15.22
C ASN A 80 -10.90 7.53 13.74
N GLY A 81 -11.07 6.55 12.86
CA GLY A 81 -10.73 6.67 11.44
C GLY A 81 -9.30 6.24 11.10
N THR A 82 -8.52 5.82 12.12
CA THR A 82 -7.18 5.25 11.91
C THR A 82 -7.21 3.78 12.32
N MET A 83 -6.99 2.86 11.39
CA MET A 83 -7.02 1.40 11.61
C MET A 83 -8.32 0.91 12.27
N ASP A 84 -9.45 1.53 11.98
CA ASP A 84 -10.79 1.16 12.47
C ASP A 84 -11.68 0.55 11.37
N GLY A 85 -11.16 0.44 10.16
CA GLY A 85 -11.83 -0.11 8.98
C GLY A 85 -12.50 0.93 8.09
N ALA A 86 -12.56 2.19 8.50
CA ALA A 86 -13.20 3.22 7.69
C ALA A 86 -12.43 3.46 6.38
N PHE A 87 -11.11 3.59 6.44
CA PHE A 87 -10.28 3.81 5.25
C PHE A 87 -10.38 2.64 4.26
N GLU A 88 -10.32 1.42 4.75
CA GLU A 88 -10.47 0.21 3.91
C GLU A 88 -11.86 0.13 3.29
N ALA A 89 -12.90 0.43 4.04
CA ALA A 89 -14.29 0.36 3.55
C ALA A 89 -14.56 1.38 2.43
N TYR A 90 -13.99 2.58 2.53
CA TYR A 90 -14.16 3.66 1.54
C TYR A 90 -13.12 3.60 0.40
N PHE A 91 -12.15 2.71 0.43
CA PHE A 91 -11.11 2.66 -0.60
C PHE A 91 -11.64 2.47 -2.04
N PRO A 92 -12.74 1.70 -2.30
CA PRO A 92 -13.34 1.63 -3.61
C PRO A 92 -13.79 2.99 -4.19
N GLU A 93 -14.16 3.95 -3.34
CA GLU A 93 -14.52 5.31 -3.77
C GLU A 93 -13.30 6.07 -4.28
N ILE A 94 -12.13 5.87 -3.65
CA ILE A 94 -10.86 6.44 -4.13
C ILE A 94 -10.53 5.89 -5.52
N ILE A 95 -10.70 4.59 -5.73
CA ILE A 95 -10.49 3.96 -7.05
C ILE A 95 -11.44 4.56 -8.08
N THR A 96 -12.72 4.65 -7.76
CA THR A 96 -13.74 5.24 -8.65
C THR A 96 -13.41 6.69 -9.01
N PHE A 97 -12.95 7.47 -8.05
CA PHE A 97 -12.51 8.85 -8.28
C PHE A 97 -11.33 8.89 -9.25
N VAL A 98 -10.32 8.06 -9.03
CA VAL A 98 -9.11 8.03 -9.88
C VAL A 98 -9.47 7.61 -11.30
N GLU A 99 -10.30 6.59 -11.47
CA GLU A 99 -10.73 6.09 -12.78
C GLU A 99 -11.62 7.06 -13.55
N SER A 100 -12.36 7.91 -12.84
CA SER A 100 -13.21 8.94 -13.45
C SER A 100 -12.46 10.21 -13.85
N ASN A 101 -11.30 10.47 -13.24
CA ASN A 101 -10.58 11.73 -13.42
C ASN A 101 -9.25 11.60 -14.17
N TYR A 102 -8.71 10.38 -14.28
CA TYR A 102 -7.39 10.14 -14.89
C TYR A 102 -7.46 9.04 -15.94
N ARG A 103 -6.53 9.08 -16.89
CA ARG A 103 -6.42 8.05 -17.94
C ARG A 103 -5.75 6.79 -17.39
N VAL A 104 -6.55 5.91 -16.81
CA VAL A 104 -6.09 4.68 -16.16
C VAL A 104 -6.62 3.42 -16.84
N GLN A 105 -5.87 2.35 -16.73
CA GLN A 105 -6.31 1.00 -17.07
C GLN A 105 -7.09 0.44 -15.87
N ALA A 106 -8.43 0.37 -16.00
CA ALA A 106 -9.35 0.14 -14.89
C ALA A 106 -9.66 -1.35 -14.68
N ASP A 107 -8.64 -2.18 -14.53
CA ASP A 107 -8.80 -3.61 -14.27
C ASP A 107 -7.79 -4.10 -13.21
N LYS A 108 -8.02 -5.31 -12.68
CA LYS A 108 -7.20 -5.92 -11.63
C LYS A 108 -5.73 -6.04 -12.02
N ALA A 109 -5.44 -6.38 -13.29
CA ALA A 109 -4.09 -6.61 -13.78
C ALA A 109 -3.24 -5.33 -13.84
N HIS A 110 -3.89 -4.17 -13.81
CA HIS A 110 -3.26 -2.86 -13.89
C HIS A 110 -3.42 -2.03 -12.60
N ARG A 111 -3.79 -2.68 -11.49
CA ARG A 111 -3.81 -2.05 -10.15
C ARG A 111 -2.84 -2.74 -9.21
N ALA A 112 -2.02 -1.92 -8.56
CA ALA A 112 -1.14 -2.30 -7.47
C ALA A 112 -1.49 -1.51 -6.22
N ILE A 113 -1.35 -2.13 -5.04
CA ILE A 113 -1.43 -1.47 -3.75
C ILE A 113 -0.21 -1.82 -2.93
N ALA A 114 0.42 -0.83 -2.33
CA ALA A 114 1.54 -1.05 -1.44
C ALA A 114 1.57 0.03 -0.35
N GLY A 115 2.25 -0.26 0.76
CA GLY A 115 2.39 0.73 1.81
C GLY A 115 3.36 0.30 2.89
N LEU A 116 3.79 1.29 3.68
CA LEU A 116 4.69 1.05 4.82
C LEU A 116 3.91 1.04 6.15
N SER A 117 4.33 0.21 7.10
CA SER A 117 3.79 0.22 8.47
C SER A 117 2.26 0.13 8.51
N MET A 118 1.56 1.17 8.96
CA MET A 118 0.10 1.32 8.88
C MET A 118 -0.41 1.20 7.43
N GLY A 119 0.28 1.84 6.46
CA GLY A 119 -0.07 1.70 5.04
C GLY A 119 0.06 0.27 4.52
N GLY A 120 1.03 -0.50 5.04
CA GLY A 120 1.13 -1.93 4.79
C GLY A 120 -0.02 -2.73 5.41
N PHE A 121 -0.47 -2.36 6.61
CA PHE A 121 -1.68 -2.91 7.22
C PHE A 121 -2.92 -2.62 6.36
N HIS A 122 -3.11 -1.38 5.92
CA HIS A 122 -4.20 -1.01 5.03
C HIS A 122 -4.13 -1.77 3.71
N SER A 123 -2.94 -1.87 3.09
CA SER A 123 -2.75 -2.61 1.83
C SER A 123 -3.15 -4.08 1.95
N ALA A 124 -2.76 -4.74 3.05
CA ALA A 124 -3.15 -6.12 3.32
C ALA A 124 -4.66 -6.25 3.48
N ASN A 125 -5.30 -5.40 4.30
CA ASN A 125 -6.72 -5.49 4.59
C ASN A 125 -7.60 -5.08 3.40
N ILE A 126 -7.22 -4.05 2.63
CA ILE A 126 -7.93 -3.64 1.41
C ILE A 126 -7.89 -4.78 0.38
N SER A 127 -6.71 -5.32 0.08
CA SER A 127 -6.58 -6.39 -0.92
C SER A 127 -7.33 -7.66 -0.50
N LEU A 128 -7.41 -7.94 0.79
CA LEU A 128 -8.09 -9.09 1.36
C LEU A 128 -9.63 -8.93 1.34
N ASN A 129 -10.14 -7.71 1.57
CA ASN A 129 -11.57 -7.43 1.48
C ASN A 129 -12.06 -7.30 0.03
N TYR A 130 -11.18 -6.94 -0.89
CA TYR A 130 -11.49 -6.74 -2.32
C TYR A 130 -10.55 -7.57 -3.20
N PRO A 131 -10.68 -8.93 -3.21
CA PRO A 131 -9.73 -9.84 -3.85
C PRO A 131 -9.67 -9.73 -5.38
N ASP A 132 -10.66 -9.10 -5.99
CA ASP A 132 -10.72 -8.86 -7.44
C ASP A 132 -10.16 -7.48 -7.84
N MET A 133 -9.58 -6.73 -6.91
CA MET A 133 -9.19 -5.34 -7.14
C MET A 133 -7.74 -5.16 -7.56
N PHE A 134 -6.81 -5.98 -7.02
CA PHE A 134 -5.36 -5.81 -7.17
C PHE A 134 -4.66 -7.11 -7.52
N ASP A 135 -3.83 -7.08 -8.57
CA ASP A 135 -2.92 -8.18 -8.89
C ASP A 135 -1.52 -8.03 -8.26
N TYR A 136 -1.23 -6.87 -7.67
CA TYR A 136 0.06 -6.59 -7.05
C TYR A 136 -0.14 -5.99 -5.67
N VAL A 137 0.40 -6.65 -4.65
CA VAL A 137 0.30 -6.25 -3.24
C VAL A 137 1.70 -6.17 -2.63
N GLY A 138 2.06 -5.00 -2.08
CA GLY A 138 3.35 -4.75 -1.45
C GLY A 138 3.21 -4.36 0.03
N LEU A 139 3.80 -5.14 0.92
CA LEU A 139 3.73 -4.97 2.37
C LEU A 139 5.12 -4.60 2.91
N PHE A 140 5.35 -3.30 3.15
CA PHE A 140 6.65 -2.78 3.58
C PHE A 140 6.65 -2.55 5.09
N SER A 141 7.38 -3.36 5.85
CA SER A 141 7.35 -3.31 7.33
C SER A 141 5.93 -3.20 7.86
N ALA A 142 5.00 -3.96 7.31
CA ALA A 142 3.57 -3.80 7.53
C ALA A 142 3.18 -4.14 8.98
N ALA A 143 2.24 -3.38 9.55
CA ALA A 143 1.71 -3.60 10.89
C ALA A 143 0.73 -4.81 10.94
N LEU A 144 1.21 -5.98 10.51
CA LEU A 144 0.46 -7.22 10.44
C LEU A 144 0.27 -7.79 11.86
N ASN A 145 -0.90 -8.41 12.09
CA ASN A 145 -1.26 -8.99 13.39
C ASN A 145 -1.22 -7.97 14.56
N VAL A 146 -1.30 -6.68 14.26
CA VAL A 146 -1.48 -5.63 15.27
C VAL A 146 -2.96 -5.41 15.47
N GLN A 147 -3.41 -5.50 16.72
CA GLN A 147 -4.80 -5.27 17.09
C GLN A 147 -4.97 -3.88 17.70
N SER A 148 -5.97 -3.14 17.25
CA SER A 148 -6.41 -1.90 17.88
C SER A 148 -7.83 -2.04 18.43
N ALA A 149 -8.21 -1.16 19.36
CA ALA A 149 -9.53 -1.19 19.97
C ALA A 149 -10.68 -0.98 18.96
N GLY A 150 -10.44 -0.18 17.89
CA GLY A 150 -11.42 0.11 16.85
C GLY A 150 -11.70 -1.07 15.91
N GLN A 151 -10.80 -2.04 15.84
CA GLN A 151 -10.92 -3.17 14.91
C GLN A 151 -12.02 -4.16 15.28
N LYS A 152 -12.32 -4.32 16.57
CA LYS A 152 -13.21 -5.39 17.05
C LYS A 152 -14.61 -5.38 16.46
N ASN A 153 -15.14 -4.23 16.12
CA ASN A 153 -16.51 -4.05 15.63
C ASN A 153 -16.59 -3.81 14.12
N SER A 154 -15.47 -3.69 13.43
CA SER A 154 -15.46 -3.44 11.98
C SER A 154 -15.59 -4.75 11.20
N PRO A 155 -16.55 -4.85 10.25
CA PRO A 155 -16.67 -6.03 9.39
C PRO A 155 -15.44 -6.23 8.49
N VAL A 156 -14.65 -5.17 8.29
CA VAL A 156 -13.39 -5.22 7.53
C VAL A 156 -12.43 -6.25 8.13
N TYR A 157 -12.39 -6.37 9.45
CA TYR A 157 -11.44 -7.22 10.17
C TYR A 157 -12.06 -8.53 10.70
N GLN A 158 -13.30 -8.86 10.28
CA GLN A 158 -13.92 -10.14 10.60
C GLN A 158 -13.58 -11.21 9.55
N ASP A 159 -13.62 -12.47 9.95
CA ASP A 159 -13.43 -13.62 9.06
C ASP A 159 -12.12 -13.58 8.24
N MET A 160 -11.04 -13.11 8.84
CA MET A 160 -9.76 -12.84 8.15
C MET A 160 -9.20 -14.08 7.43
N ASP A 161 -9.24 -15.26 8.07
CA ASP A 161 -8.77 -16.50 7.45
C ASP A 161 -9.59 -16.89 6.22
N LYS A 162 -10.91 -16.71 6.28
CA LYS A 162 -11.79 -16.99 5.16
C LYS A 162 -11.56 -16.01 4.00
N LYS A 163 -11.41 -14.73 4.30
CA LYS A 163 -11.09 -13.71 3.29
C LYS A 163 -9.73 -13.95 2.66
N LEU A 164 -8.73 -14.35 3.46
CA LEU A 164 -7.40 -14.70 2.98
C LEU A 164 -7.46 -15.91 2.01
N ALA A 165 -8.25 -16.91 2.33
CA ALA A 165 -8.47 -18.05 1.44
C ALA A 165 -9.07 -17.60 0.11
N VAL A 166 -10.10 -16.76 0.12
CA VAL A 166 -10.72 -16.20 -1.09
C VAL A 166 -9.73 -15.38 -1.91
N GLN A 167 -8.89 -14.57 -1.25
CA GLN A 167 -7.85 -13.80 -1.93
C GLN A 167 -6.86 -14.70 -2.66
N PHE A 168 -6.43 -15.80 -2.03
CA PHE A 168 -5.44 -16.70 -2.63
C PHE A 168 -6.05 -17.73 -3.58
N ASP A 169 -7.35 -17.98 -3.56
CA ASP A 169 -8.07 -18.66 -4.63
C ASP A 169 -8.07 -17.85 -5.94
N LYS A 170 -8.07 -16.51 -5.81
CA LYS A 170 -7.93 -15.52 -6.89
C LYS A 170 -6.56 -14.84 -6.82
N ALA A 171 -5.54 -15.61 -6.53
CA ALA A 171 -4.23 -15.10 -6.11
C ALA A 171 -3.76 -13.88 -6.93
N PRO A 172 -3.24 -12.85 -6.26
CA PRO A 172 -2.57 -11.76 -6.97
C PRO A 172 -1.33 -12.30 -7.70
N LYS A 173 -0.94 -11.68 -8.81
CA LYS A 173 0.28 -12.03 -9.53
C LYS A 173 1.53 -11.85 -8.67
N LEU A 174 1.49 -10.87 -7.77
CA LEU A 174 2.57 -10.60 -6.83
C LEU A 174 2.00 -10.25 -5.45
N TYR A 175 2.38 -11.04 -4.45
CA TYR A 175 2.20 -10.74 -3.03
C TYR A 175 3.59 -10.63 -2.41
N TRP A 176 4.02 -9.41 -2.10
CA TRP A 176 5.41 -9.12 -1.75
C TRP A 176 5.52 -8.53 -0.35
N LEU A 177 6.47 -9.03 0.45
CA LEU A 177 6.75 -8.55 1.80
C LEU A 177 8.21 -8.11 1.92
N GLY A 178 8.44 -6.97 2.57
CA GLY A 178 9.78 -6.51 2.92
C GLY A 178 9.84 -6.04 4.36
N ILE A 179 10.92 -6.43 5.10
CA ILE A 179 11.14 -5.99 6.49
C ILE A 179 12.61 -5.94 6.85
N GLY A 180 12.99 -5.00 7.70
CA GLY A 180 14.32 -4.92 8.28
C GLY A 180 14.50 -5.87 9.46
N LYS A 181 15.71 -6.41 9.64
CA LYS A 181 16.03 -7.35 10.74
C LYS A 181 15.83 -6.74 12.12
N ASP A 182 16.04 -5.42 12.23
CA ASP A 182 15.97 -4.66 13.49
C ASP A 182 14.63 -3.92 13.62
N ASP A 183 13.66 -4.21 12.74
CA ASP A 183 12.33 -3.62 12.77
C ASP A 183 11.52 -4.18 13.94
N PHE A 184 10.88 -3.31 14.73
CA PHE A 184 10.07 -3.74 15.86
C PHE A 184 8.86 -4.61 15.45
N LEU A 185 8.41 -4.54 14.19
CA LEU A 185 7.36 -5.39 13.61
C LEU A 185 7.90 -6.71 13.02
N TYR A 186 9.20 -6.99 13.16
CA TYR A 186 9.81 -8.18 12.57
C TYR A 186 9.12 -9.47 12.99
N ARG A 187 8.85 -9.63 14.28
CA ARG A 187 8.19 -10.83 14.82
C ARG A 187 6.76 -11.01 14.29
N ASN A 188 6.02 -9.90 14.15
CA ASN A 188 4.67 -9.91 13.60
C ASN A 188 4.66 -10.34 12.14
N ASN A 189 5.61 -9.82 11.35
CA ASN A 189 5.77 -10.19 9.94
C ASN A 189 6.26 -11.64 9.77
N ALA A 190 7.14 -12.13 10.65
CA ALA A 190 7.57 -13.53 10.64
C ALA A 190 6.42 -14.48 10.96
N ALA A 191 5.57 -14.15 11.94
CA ALA A 191 4.39 -14.93 12.28
C ALA A 191 3.37 -14.97 11.13
N TYR A 192 3.15 -13.84 10.46
CA TYR A 192 2.28 -13.77 9.29
C TYR A 192 2.79 -14.63 8.13
N ARG A 193 4.09 -14.55 7.80
CA ARG A 193 4.70 -15.40 6.78
C ARG A 193 4.59 -16.89 7.11
N ALA A 194 4.83 -17.27 8.36
CA ALA A 194 4.68 -18.65 8.81
C ALA A 194 3.23 -19.16 8.63
N ASP A 195 2.22 -18.30 8.80
CA ASP A 195 0.84 -18.67 8.53
C ASP A 195 0.56 -18.83 7.03
N LEU A 196 1.10 -17.94 6.17
CA LEU A 196 1.04 -18.10 4.72
C LEU A 196 1.71 -19.41 4.26
N ASP A 197 2.90 -19.71 4.79
CA ASP A 197 3.63 -20.95 4.50
C ASP A 197 2.83 -22.20 4.88
N LYS A 198 2.24 -22.20 6.08
CA LYS A 198 1.37 -23.28 6.57
C LYS A 198 0.15 -23.51 5.67
N LYS A 199 -0.39 -22.45 5.09
CA LYS A 199 -1.53 -22.50 4.16
C LYS A 199 -1.12 -22.79 2.72
N GLY A 200 0.18 -22.82 2.41
CA GLY A 200 0.72 -23.05 1.07
C GLY A 200 0.55 -21.85 0.12
N TYR A 201 0.35 -20.66 0.65
CA TYR A 201 0.16 -19.44 -0.15
C TYR A 201 1.51 -18.89 -0.63
N LYS A 202 1.57 -18.50 -1.90
CA LYS A 202 2.81 -18.01 -2.51
C LYS A 202 2.98 -16.52 -2.29
N TYR A 203 4.18 -16.12 -1.89
CA TYR A 203 4.59 -14.73 -1.75
C TYR A 203 6.09 -14.58 -2.04
N GLU A 204 6.52 -13.36 -2.32
CA GLU A 204 7.93 -13.01 -2.34
C GLU A 204 8.30 -12.30 -1.04
N PHE A 205 9.52 -12.54 -0.57
CA PHE A 205 10.01 -11.95 0.68
C PHE A 205 11.39 -11.37 0.52
N MET A 206 11.59 -10.18 1.09
CA MET A 206 12.88 -9.52 1.20
C MET A 206 13.17 -9.12 2.64
N GLU A 207 14.31 -9.54 3.14
CA GLU A 207 14.86 -9.09 4.41
C GLU A 207 16.04 -8.16 4.15
N THR A 208 16.09 -7.03 4.87
CA THR A 208 17.22 -6.10 4.79
C THR A 208 17.86 -5.89 6.17
N PRO A 209 19.13 -5.47 6.24
CA PRO A 209 19.64 -4.80 7.44
C PRO A 209 18.80 -3.55 7.76
N GLY A 210 18.75 -3.15 9.03
CA GLY A 210 18.07 -1.94 9.49
C GLY A 210 16.67 -2.20 10.07
N GLY A 211 16.07 -1.12 10.54
CA GLY A 211 14.82 -1.13 11.30
C GLY A 211 13.65 -0.49 10.54
N HIS A 212 12.75 0.11 11.31
CA HIS A 212 11.52 0.75 10.84
C HIS A 212 11.81 2.17 10.31
N VAL A 213 12.46 2.27 9.16
CA VAL A 213 13.04 3.53 8.66
C VAL A 213 12.90 3.71 7.14
N TRP A 214 12.86 4.96 6.70
CA TRP A 214 12.71 5.35 5.29
C TRP A 214 13.80 4.76 4.39
N THR A 215 15.01 4.53 4.89
CA THR A 215 16.07 3.87 4.12
C THR A 215 15.64 2.49 3.63
N CYS A 216 15.00 1.69 4.49
CA CYS A 216 14.48 0.38 4.12
C CYS A 216 13.32 0.51 3.12
N TRP A 217 12.37 1.39 3.38
CA TRP A 217 11.17 1.52 2.53
C TRP A 217 11.50 2.04 1.13
N ARG A 218 12.49 2.92 0.98
CA ARG A 218 13.01 3.33 -0.34
C ARG A 218 13.61 2.14 -1.11
N ILE A 219 14.34 1.26 -0.42
CA ILE A 219 14.85 0.02 -1.02
C ILE A 219 13.67 -0.85 -1.47
N TYR A 220 12.65 -1.03 -0.61
CA TYR A 220 11.49 -1.87 -0.95
C TYR A 220 10.75 -1.33 -2.17
N LEU A 221 10.48 -0.03 -2.25
CA LEU A 221 9.87 0.57 -3.43
C LEU A 221 10.72 0.35 -4.68
N SER A 222 12.05 0.50 -4.58
CA SER A 222 12.97 0.33 -5.72
C SER A 222 13.05 -1.12 -6.22
N VAL A 223 12.77 -2.10 -5.38
CA VAL A 223 12.75 -3.54 -5.73
C VAL A 223 11.37 -3.99 -6.17
N PHE A 224 10.30 -3.45 -5.57
CA PHE A 224 8.92 -3.79 -5.86
C PHE A 224 8.42 -3.21 -7.18
N ALA A 225 8.67 -1.92 -7.44
CA ALA A 225 8.17 -1.23 -8.63
C ALA A 225 8.57 -1.87 -9.97
N PRO A 226 9.81 -2.40 -10.15
CA PRO A 226 10.18 -3.13 -11.36
C PRO A 226 9.41 -4.42 -11.64
N LYS A 227 8.69 -4.94 -10.66
CA LYS A 227 7.91 -6.18 -10.77
C LYS A 227 6.45 -5.95 -11.16
N LEU A 228 6.01 -4.70 -11.16
CA LEU A 228 4.63 -4.34 -11.41
C LEU A 228 4.27 -4.36 -12.89
N PHE A 229 3.03 -4.76 -13.20
CA PHE A 229 2.39 -4.63 -14.51
C PHE A 229 3.08 -5.40 -15.65
N LYS A 230 3.69 -6.54 -15.31
CA LYS A 230 4.35 -7.44 -16.26
C LYS A 230 3.51 -8.68 -16.56
#